data_d4e77cba9d67a6e93cfba67f5f9904b7
#
_entry.id   d4e77cba9d67a6e93cfba67f5f9904b7
#
_cell.length_a   1.000
_cell.length_b   1.000
_cell.length_c   1.000
_cell.angle_alpha   90.00
_cell.angle_beta   90.00
_cell.angle_gamma   90.00
#
_symmetry.space_group_name_H-M   'P 1'
#
loop_
_entity.id
_entity.type
_entity.pdbx_description
1 polymer ?
#
loop_
_entity_poly.entity_id
_entity_poly.type
_entity_poly.pdbx_seq_one_letter_code
_entity_poly.pdbx_strand_id
1 'polypeptide(L)'
;MGVYDYKNLTTEDSKALFADAMAITLYSYHNLDNGFAVGYQQHGLGLGLPVTLVQALLGSTDSQGVIPGIPWNPDSEKAALDAVQKAGWTPISASTLDYGGKVDARGTFFGEKTGYTSAQVEVLGKYDDAGKLLEIGIAFRGTSGPRENLIVDSIGDVISDLLAAFGPADYAKNYAGQAFGDLLGKVAAYAGAQGLSGQDVLVSGHSLGGLAVNSMADLSNTTWAGFYKDANYVAYASPTQSSGDKVLNIGYENDPVYRALDGSSFNLSSLGVHDQPHASSADNIVSFNDHYASTLWNILPFSILNLPTWISHLPTGYGDGMSRILESKFYDLTSRDSTIIVANLSDPARANTWVQDLNRNAEAHQGSTFIIGSDGNDLIQGGRGNDYLEGRAGNDTFRDGGGYNILLGGKGFNTLDLQQSLKNVEVANDGAGTLYIRDGQGGISMTRDMGAIVSKESYLLLFSKEVTHSVTDKGLLAGKDLTAYAASLKGDAGANLLKAGDSGQWLFGLDGNDHLIGGKGNDVLVGGAGNDLLEAGGGRNTFLFDGDFGQDRILGYQSTDKLVFMGVAGVDGQYNYLDHAKAVGSDTLLTFGDNSVTLVGVGLGSLSAEAFV
;
A
#
# COMPACT_ATOMS: atom_id res chain seq x y z
N MET A 1 9.90 4.83 -7.70
CA MET A 1 10.21 4.71 -6.24
C MET A 1 8.86 4.60 -5.56
N GLY A 2 8.60 3.54 -4.81
CA GLY A 2 7.29 3.28 -4.19
C GLY A 2 7.10 4.06 -2.87
N VAL A 3 5.93 3.87 -2.23
CA VAL A 3 5.58 4.51 -0.95
C VAL A 3 6.61 4.28 0.16
N TYR A 4 7.39 3.20 0.08
CA TYR A 4 8.45 2.88 1.02
C TYR A 4 9.85 3.27 0.52
N ASP A 5 9.94 4.29 -0.33
CA ASP A 5 11.26 4.82 -0.75
C ASP A 5 12.10 5.22 0.47
N TYR A 6 13.31 4.65 0.56
CA TYR A 6 14.17 4.79 1.71
C TYR A 6 15.64 4.80 1.28
N LYS A 7 16.39 5.81 1.71
CA LYS A 7 17.83 5.95 1.44
C LYS A 7 18.21 5.84 -0.05
N ASN A 8 17.33 6.20 -0.97
CA ASN A 8 17.53 6.09 -2.42
C ASN A 8 17.87 4.64 -2.88
N LEU A 9 17.33 3.63 -2.23
CA LEU A 9 17.41 2.25 -2.68
C LEU A 9 16.65 2.07 -4.01
N THR A 10 17.03 1.05 -4.77
CA THR A 10 16.19 0.64 -5.90
C THR A 10 14.83 0.15 -5.38
N THR A 11 13.82 0.10 -6.24
CA THR A 11 12.51 -0.45 -5.85
C THR A 11 12.63 -1.89 -5.35
N GLU A 12 13.43 -2.72 -6.00
CA GLU A 12 13.63 -4.13 -5.60
C GLU A 12 14.33 -4.23 -4.24
N ASP A 13 15.41 -3.47 -4.02
CA ASP A 13 16.11 -3.46 -2.73
C ASP A 13 15.22 -2.91 -1.62
N SER A 14 14.40 -1.90 -1.93
CA SER A 14 13.41 -1.35 -1.00
C SER A 14 12.36 -2.39 -0.63
N LYS A 15 11.75 -3.07 -1.61
CA LYS A 15 10.79 -4.16 -1.37
C LYS A 15 11.40 -5.28 -0.52
N ALA A 16 12.64 -5.70 -0.82
CA ALA A 16 13.34 -6.73 -0.06
C ALA A 16 13.59 -6.29 1.39
N LEU A 17 14.08 -5.07 1.60
CA LEU A 17 14.32 -4.52 2.93
C LEU A 17 13.04 -4.50 3.78
N PHE A 18 11.91 -4.08 3.19
CA PHE A 18 10.64 -4.03 3.93
C PHE A 18 10.04 -5.40 4.20
N ALA A 19 10.17 -6.34 3.27
CA ALA A 19 9.79 -7.73 3.49
C ALA A 19 10.59 -8.35 4.65
N ASP A 20 11.90 -8.11 4.70
CA ASP A 20 12.78 -8.54 5.78
C ASP A 20 12.42 -7.85 7.10
N ALA A 21 12.22 -6.53 7.11
CA ALA A 21 11.83 -5.78 8.30
C ALA A 21 10.52 -6.30 8.90
N MET A 22 9.53 -6.59 8.06
CA MET A 22 8.27 -7.16 8.51
C MET A 22 8.45 -8.59 9.04
N ALA A 23 9.23 -9.42 8.36
CA ALA A 23 9.47 -10.80 8.77
C ALA A 23 10.11 -10.88 10.18
N ILE A 24 11.18 -10.10 10.43
CA ILE A 24 11.83 -10.08 11.75
C ILE A 24 10.95 -9.42 12.82
N THR A 25 10.16 -8.41 12.46
CA THR A 25 9.20 -7.77 13.37
C THR A 25 8.12 -8.74 13.82
N LEU A 26 7.49 -9.47 12.90
CA LEU A 26 6.48 -10.48 13.24
C LEU A 26 7.08 -11.62 14.06
N TYR A 27 8.31 -12.05 13.75
CA TYR A 27 9.01 -13.06 14.53
C TYR A 27 9.23 -12.62 15.98
N SER A 28 9.49 -11.35 16.26
CA SER A 28 9.71 -10.86 17.62
C SER A 28 8.52 -11.11 18.56
N TYR A 29 7.33 -11.31 17.99
CA TYR A 29 6.13 -11.70 18.75
C TYR A 29 6.02 -13.21 18.97
N HIS A 30 6.92 -14.02 18.38
CA HIS A 30 7.00 -15.49 18.43
C HIS A 30 5.69 -16.20 18.13
N ASN A 31 4.77 -16.09 19.05
CA ASN A 31 3.48 -16.75 19.04
C ASN A 31 2.40 -15.69 19.07
N LEU A 32 2.24 -14.99 17.95
CA LEU A 32 1.09 -14.10 17.79
C LEU A 32 -0.19 -14.91 17.86
N ASP A 33 -1.00 -14.56 18.86
CA ASP A 33 -2.36 -15.06 18.91
C ASP A 33 -3.20 -14.39 17.83
N ASN A 34 -3.49 -15.15 16.78
CA ASN A 34 -4.33 -14.71 15.69
C ASN A 34 -5.84 -14.83 16.00
N GLY A 35 -6.22 -15.30 17.20
CA GLY A 35 -7.62 -15.56 17.52
C GLY A 35 -8.50 -14.34 17.42
N PHE A 36 -8.00 -13.17 17.81
CA PHE A 36 -8.77 -11.92 17.63
C PHE A 36 -8.86 -11.53 16.15
N ALA A 37 -7.79 -11.63 15.39
CA ALA A 37 -7.79 -11.33 13.97
C ALA A 37 -8.74 -12.27 13.20
N VAL A 38 -8.70 -13.56 13.50
CA VAL A 38 -9.61 -14.57 12.93
C VAL A 38 -11.06 -14.30 13.37
N GLY A 39 -11.30 -14.03 14.64
CA GLY A 39 -12.62 -13.70 15.16
C GLY A 39 -13.18 -12.43 14.53
N TYR A 40 -12.36 -11.40 14.37
CA TYR A 40 -12.74 -10.18 13.65
C TYR A 40 -13.08 -10.49 12.19
N GLN A 41 -12.24 -11.24 11.48
CA GLN A 41 -12.48 -11.60 10.10
C GLN A 41 -13.83 -12.30 9.90
N GLN A 42 -14.17 -13.23 10.79
CA GLN A 42 -15.39 -14.04 10.69
C GLN A 42 -16.64 -13.32 11.19
N HIS A 43 -16.53 -12.48 12.21
CA HIS A 43 -17.70 -11.96 12.96
C HIS A 43 -17.82 -10.44 12.98
N GLY A 44 -16.76 -9.70 12.62
CA GLY A 44 -16.74 -8.25 12.65
C GLY A 44 -16.64 -7.63 14.04
N LEU A 45 -16.64 -6.29 14.09
CA LEU A 45 -16.59 -5.52 15.35
C LEU A 45 -17.98 -5.15 15.88
N GLY A 46 -18.95 -4.84 15.06
CA GLY A 46 -20.26 -4.37 15.45
C GLY A 46 -20.97 -5.29 16.46
N LEU A 47 -22.07 -5.87 16.08
CA LEU A 47 -22.78 -6.88 16.89
C LEU A 47 -21.99 -8.19 17.03
N GLY A 48 -21.00 -8.41 16.18
CA GLY A 48 -20.05 -9.52 16.23
C GLY A 48 -18.97 -9.39 17.30
N LEU A 49 -18.71 -8.18 17.84
CA LEU A 49 -17.62 -7.98 18.82
C LEU A 49 -17.68 -8.94 20.01
N PRO A 50 -18.82 -9.19 20.67
CA PRO A 50 -18.91 -10.19 21.75
C PRO A 50 -18.54 -11.60 21.28
N VAL A 51 -18.97 -11.98 20.06
CA VAL A 51 -18.61 -13.28 19.47
C VAL A 51 -17.13 -13.33 19.13
N THR A 52 -16.59 -12.27 18.55
CA THR A 52 -15.15 -12.12 18.27
C THR A 52 -14.32 -12.30 19.54
N LEU A 53 -14.69 -11.64 20.64
CA LEU A 53 -14.01 -11.77 21.92
C LEU A 53 -14.13 -13.18 22.52
N VAL A 54 -15.30 -13.80 22.42
CA VAL A 54 -15.50 -15.19 22.88
C VAL A 54 -14.67 -16.15 22.04
N GLN A 55 -14.62 -16.00 20.74
CA GLN A 55 -13.76 -16.82 19.87
C GLN A 55 -12.29 -16.63 20.19
N ALA A 56 -11.85 -15.41 20.41
CA ALA A 56 -10.50 -15.11 20.86
C ALA A 56 -10.17 -15.76 22.21
N LEU A 57 -11.12 -15.80 23.14
CA LEU A 57 -10.95 -16.42 24.48
C LEU A 57 -11.01 -17.95 24.45
N LEU A 58 -11.87 -18.54 23.63
CA LEU A 58 -12.04 -20.00 23.56
C LEU A 58 -10.99 -20.67 22.66
N GLY A 59 -10.27 -19.89 21.87
CA GLY A 59 -9.35 -20.36 20.87
C GLY A 59 -10.05 -20.99 19.66
N SER A 60 -9.79 -20.49 18.46
CA SER A 60 -9.89 -21.36 17.29
C SER A 60 -8.74 -22.37 17.37
N THR A 61 -8.81 -23.45 16.60
CA THR A 61 -7.77 -24.48 16.58
C THR A 61 -6.37 -23.93 16.26
N ASP A 62 -6.28 -22.71 15.75
CA ASP A 62 -5.05 -22.01 15.40
C ASP A 62 -4.61 -20.95 16.44
N SER A 63 -5.45 -20.63 17.42
CA SER A 63 -5.23 -19.63 18.46
C SER A 63 -4.98 -20.25 19.84
N GLN A 64 -4.08 -21.20 19.90
CA GLN A 64 -3.74 -21.84 21.17
C GLN A 64 -2.91 -20.87 22.03
N GLY A 65 -3.44 -20.52 23.17
CA GLY A 65 -2.78 -19.66 24.13
C GLY A 65 -3.62 -18.50 24.65
N VAL A 66 -4.85 -18.34 24.15
CA VAL A 66 -5.77 -17.24 24.51
C VAL A 66 -6.38 -17.39 25.89
N ILE A 67 -6.40 -18.59 26.46
CA ILE A 67 -7.01 -18.82 27.77
C ILE A 67 -5.93 -18.70 28.85
N PRO A 68 -6.10 -17.84 29.87
CA PRO A 68 -5.19 -17.75 30.99
C PRO A 68 -4.96 -19.12 31.63
N GLY A 69 -3.71 -19.58 31.68
CA GLY A 69 -3.33 -20.87 32.24
C GLY A 69 -3.26 -22.04 31.25
N ILE A 70 -3.57 -21.85 29.98
CA ILE A 70 -3.24 -22.80 28.93
C ILE A 70 -1.76 -22.66 28.57
N PRO A 71 -1.01 -23.78 28.48
CA PRO A 71 0.39 -23.71 28.11
C PRO A 71 0.59 -23.11 26.71
N TRP A 72 1.70 -22.38 26.54
CA TRP A 72 2.27 -21.99 25.27
C TRP A 72 2.19 -23.10 24.20
N ASN A 73 1.80 -22.74 22.97
CA ASN A 73 1.72 -23.70 21.88
C ASN A 73 3.07 -23.81 21.13
N PRO A 74 3.81 -24.91 21.30
CA PRO A 74 5.09 -25.10 20.62
C PRO A 74 4.97 -25.16 19.10
N ASP A 75 3.79 -25.49 18.55
CA ASP A 75 3.59 -25.54 17.09
C ASP A 75 3.52 -24.14 16.48
N SER A 76 2.90 -23.18 17.17
CA SER A 76 2.86 -21.77 16.72
C SER A 76 4.24 -21.13 16.79
N GLU A 77 5.00 -21.43 17.82
CA GLU A 77 6.38 -20.97 17.93
C GLU A 77 7.27 -21.53 16.82
N LYS A 78 7.11 -22.82 16.54
CA LYS A 78 7.79 -23.47 15.42
C LYS A 78 7.38 -22.81 14.08
N ALA A 79 6.12 -22.54 13.88
CA ALA A 79 5.63 -21.87 12.66
C ALA A 79 6.22 -20.47 12.48
N ALA A 80 6.34 -19.69 13.56
CA ALA A 80 7.00 -18.38 13.53
C ALA A 80 8.49 -18.50 13.18
N LEU A 81 9.18 -19.48 13.75
CA LEU A 81 10.58 -19.77 13.42
C LEU A 81 10.74 -20.23 11.97
N ASP A 82 9.91 -21.16 11.51
CA ASP A 82 9.93 -21.64 10.12
C ASP A 82 9.68 -20.49 9.13
N ALA A 83 8.78 -19.56 9.45
CA ALA A 83 8.47 -18.40 8.61
C ALA A 83 9.67 -17.44 8.49
N VAL A 84 10.31 -17.09 9.60
CA VAL A 84 11.46 -16.19 9.58
C VAL A 84 12.68 -16.85 8.94
N GLN A 85 12.85 -18.16 9.12
CA GLN A 85 13.90 -18.92 8.43
C GLN A 85 13.66 -19.02 6.92
N LYS A 86 12.42 -19.15 6.50
CA LYS A 86 12.05 -19.07 5.07
C LYS A 86 12.40 -17.71 4.46
N ALA A 87 12.35 -16.64 5.24
CA ALA A 87 12.83 -15.31 4.85
C ALA A 87 14.36 -15.16 4.93
N GLY A 88 15.09 -16.22 5.28
CA GLY A 88 16.55 -16.26 5.33
C GLY A 88 17.17 -15.86 6.68
N TRP A 89 16.37 -15.61 7.71
CA TRP A 89 16.83 -15.16 9.01
C TRP A 89 16.90 -16.29 10.03
N THR A 90 17.97 -16.31 10.82
CA THR A 90 18.18 -17.32 11.89
C THR A 90 18.52 -16.62 13.20
N PRO A 91 17.88 -16.97 14.33
CA PRO A 91 18.21 -16.39 15.63
C PRO A 91 19.68 -16.56 16.01
N ILE A 92 20.31 -15.52 16.53
CA ILE A 92 21.67 -15.54 17.05
C ILE A 92 21.63 -15.73 18.57
N SER A 93 22.31 -16.74 19.07
CA SER A 93 22.27 -17.08 20.51
C SER A 93 23.06 -16.09 21.38
N ALA A 94 22.68 -15.96 22.65
CA ALA A 94 23.42 -15.18 23.63
C ALA A 94 24.89 -15.61 23.78
N SER A 95 25.15 -16.93 23.69
CA SER A 95 26.53 -17.46 23.73
C SER A 95 27.36 -17.03 22.52
N THR A 96 26.75 -16.93 21.35
CA THR A 96 27.41 -16.41 20.13
C THR A 96 27.80 -14.93 20.28
N LEU A 97 26.96 -14.16 20.96
CA LEU A 97 27.20 -12.73 21.23
C LEU A 97 28.09 -12.46 22.45
N ASP A 98 28.52 -13.48 23.18
CA ASP A 98 29.20 -13.32 24.49
C ASP A 98 28.38 -12.44 25.45
N TYR A 99 27.04 -12.65 25.47
CA TYR A 99 26.11 -11.88 26.28
C TYR A 99 25.67 -12.66 27.50
N GLY A 100 25.87 -12.03 28.69
CA GLY A 100 25.57 -12.64 29.99
C GLY A 100 24.28 -12.14 30.66
N GLY A 101 23.49 -11.32 29.99
CA GLY A 101 22.24 -10.78 30.52
C GLY A 101 21.08 -11.77 30.46
N LYS A 102 19.87 -11.29 30.73
CA LYS A 102 18.68 -12.14 30.80
C LYS A 102 18.21 -12.57 29.40
N VAL A 103 18.09 -13.90 29.22
CA VAL A 103 17.57 -14.53 28.00
C VAL A 103 16.63 -15.66 28.41
N ASP A 104 15.53 -15.84 27.73
CA ASP A 104 14.63 -16.97 27.97
C ASP A 104 15.06 -18.24 27.21
N ALA A 105 14.30 -19.33 27.39
CA ALA A 105 14.60 -20.61 26.74
C ALA A 105 14.42 -20.57 25.20
N ARG A 106 13.76 -19.56 24.66
CA ARG A 106 13.54 -19.35 23.21
C ARG A 106 14.68 -18.56 22.55
N GLY A 107 15.48 -17.86 23.35
CA GLY A 107 16.53 -16.99 22.86
C GLY A 107 16.16 -15.50 22.87
N THR A 108 14.97 -15.14 23.34
CA THR A 108 14.53 -13.75 23.47
C THR A 108 15.36 -13.03 24.52
N PHE A 109 15.91 -11.88 24.18
CA PHE A 109 16.68 -11.01 25.07
C PHE A 109 15.76 -10.03 25.80
N PHE A 110 15.99 -9.84 27.10
CA PHE A 110 15.21 -8.94 27.95
C PHE A 110 15.99 -7.72 28.38
N GLY A 111 15.23 -6.65 28.67
CA GLY A 111 15.80 -5.41 29.13
C GLY A 111 16.60 -5.55 30.45
N GLU A 112 17.69 -4.79 30.54
CA GLU A 112 18.74 -4.93 31.56
C GLU A 112 18.42 -4.13 32.82
N LYS A 113 17.81 -2.96 32.69
CA LYS A 113 17.63 -2.03 33.80
C LYS A 113 16.22 -2.04 34.36
N THR A 114 16.13 -1.73 35.65
CA THR A 114 14.84 -1.51 36.34
C THR A 114 14.00 -0.49 35.57
N GLY A 115 12.73 -0.81 35.33
CA GLY A 115 11.82 -0.02 34.50
C GLY A 115 11.79 -0.43 33.02
N TYR A 116 12.73 -1.29 32.58
CA TYR A 116 12.80 -1.81 31.20
C TYR A 116 12.85 -3.35 31.16
N THR A 117 12.66 -4.03 32.27
CA THR A 117 12.82 -5.49 32.37
C THR A 117 11.78 -6.30 31.61
N SER A 118 10.69 -5.68 31.18
CA SER A 118 9.68 -6.27 30.27
C SER A 118 10.01 -6.06 28.79
N ALA A 119 10.92 -5.15 28.46
CA ALA A 119 11.34 -4.92 27.09
C ALA A 119 11.98 -6.19 26.50
N GLN A 120 11.69 -6.49 25.25
CA GLN A 120 12.13 -7.71 24.57
C GLN A 120 12.69 -7.35 23.18
N VAL A 121 13.73 -8.09 22.78
CA VAL A 121 14.35 -7.94 21.46
C VAL A 121 14.86 -9.27 20.96
N GLU A 122 14.75 -9.49 19.66
CA GLU A 122 15.37 -10.61 18.94
C GLU A 122 16.59 -10.13 18.16
N VAL A 123 17.61 -10.96 18.10
CA VAL A 123 18.80 -10.75 17.27
C VAL A 123 18.93 -11.91 16.30
N LEU A 124 18.92 -11.61 15.02
CA LEU A 124 18.93 -12.60 13.95
C LEU A 124 20.11 -12.34 12.99
N GLY A 125 20.54 -13.39 12.31
CA GLY A 125 21.56 -13.32 11.26
C GLY A 125 21.04 -13.88 9.95
N LYS A 126 21.47 -13.27 8.85
CA LYS A 126 21.25 -13.78 7.50
C LYS A 126 22.59 -14.30 6.99
N TYR A 127 22.60 -15.51 6.46
CA TYR A 127 23.84 -16.21 6.10
C TYR A 127 23.83 -16.62 4.63
N ASP A 128 25.02 -16.68 4.02
CA ASP A 128 25.18 -17.30 2.70
C ASP A 128 25.21 -18.84 2.81
N ASP A 129 25.24 -19.50 1.67
CA ASP A 129 25.32 -20.97 1.58
C ASP A 129 26.59 -21.56 2.21
N ALA A 130 27.63 -20.77 2.39
CA ALA A 130 28.88 -21.16 3.06
C ALA A 130 28.82 -20.94 4.58
N GLY A 131 27.73 -20.40 5.11
CA GLY A 131 27.54 -20.08 6.52
C GLY A 131 28.21 -18.78 6.96
N LYS A 132 28.64 -17.91 6.03
CA LYS A 132 29.16 -16.59 6.35
C LYS A 132 28.00 -15.64 6.64
N LEU A 133 28.09 -14.91 7.75
CA LEU A 133 27.13 -13.89 8.12
C LEU A 133 27.16 -12.73 7.11
N LEU A 134 26.01 -12.37 6.56
CA LEU A 134 25.83 -11.29 5.59
C LEU A 134 25.18 -10.07 6.24
N GLU A 135 24.17 -10.28 7.08
CA GLU A 135 23.38 -9.20 7.69
C GLU A 135 22.96 -9.57 9.11
N ILE A 136 22.71 -8.56 9.93
CA ILE A 136 22.11 -8.71 11.27
C ILE A 136 20.76 -8.00 11.32
N GLY A 137 19.74 -8.72 11.79
CA GLY A 137 18.42 -8.19 12.12
C GLY A 137 18.28 -7.97 13.63
N ILE A 138 17.82 -6.80 14.03
CA ILE A 138 17.47 -6.47 15.42
C ILE A 138 15.99 -6.13 15.43
N ALA A 139 15.17 -6.99 16.04
CA ALA A 139 13.73 -6.84 16.06
C ALA A 139 13.23 -6.57 17.48
N PHE A 140 12.85 -5.32 17.74
CA PHE A 140 12.27 -4.92 19.00
C PHE A 140 10.78 -5.32 19.05
N ARG A 141 10.41 -6.03 20.09
CA ARG A 141 9.03 -6.41 20.34
C ARG A 141 8.25 -5.24 20.92
N GLY A 142 6.99 -5.09 20.51
CA GLY A 142 6.03 -4.22 21.18
C GLY A 142 5.64 -4.79 22.55
N THR A 143 4.76 -4.08 23.24
CA THR A 143 4.30 -4.48 24.56
C THR A 143 3.62 -5.84 24.50
N SER A 144 4.05 -6.73 25.35
CA SER A 144 3.34 -7.97 25.68
C SER A 144 3.39 -8.14 27.18
N GLY A 145 2.21 -8.22 27.78
CA GLY A 145 2.11 -8.54 29.18
C GLY A 145 2.66 -9.94 29.49
N PRO A 146 2.88 -10.28 30.77
CA PRO A 146 3.35 -11.60 31.17
C PRO A 146 2.38 -12.75 30.80
N ARG A 147 1.20 -12.40 30.28
CA ARG A 147 0.17 -13.30 29.74
C ARG A 147 -0.13 -12.88 28.31
N GLU A 148 0.61 -13.39 27.39
CA GLU A 148 0.68 -13.01 25.98
C GLU A 148 -0.64 -13.16 25.18
N ASN A 149 -1.79 -13.37 25.85
CA ASN A 149 -2.95 -14.00 25.24
C ASN A 149 -4.28 -13.29 25.46
N LEU A 150 -4.32 -12.16 26.09
CA LEU A 150 -5.56 -11.40 26.26
C LEU A 150 -5.37 -10.01 25.69
N ILE A 151 -6.09 -9.70 24.61
CA ILE A 151 -6.11 -8.38 23.99
C ILE A 151 -6.46 -7.29 25.01
N VAL A 152 -7.35 -7.59 25.96
CA VAL A 152 -7.72 -6.66 27.04
C VAL A 152 -6.53 -6.40 27.97
N ASP A 153 -5.74 -7.43 28.30
CA ASP A 153 -4.53 -7.26 29.10
C ASP A 153 -3.43 -6.58 28.27
N SER A 154 -3.27 -6.97 26.99
CA SER A 154 -2.31 -6.35 26.08
C SER A 154 -2.65 -4.88 25.81
N ILE A 155 -3.91 -4.54 25.61
CA ILE A 155 -4.34 -3.14 25.45
C ILE A 155 -4.17 -2.37 26.77
N GLY A 156 -4.52 -2.98 27.90
CA GLY A 156 -4.29 -2.39 29.23
C GLY A 156 -2.81 -2.14 29.51
N ASP A 157 -1.96 -3.10 29.14
CA ASP A 157 -0.50 -2.99 29.29
C ASP A 157 0.07 -1.95 28.31
N VAL A 158 -0.37 -1.93 27.03
CA VAL A 158 0.02 -0.90 26.07
C VAL A 158 -0.41 0.48 26.54
N ILE A 159 -1.64 0.63 27.05
CA ILE A 159 -2.09 1.90 27.63
C ILE A 159 -1.25 2.25 28.85
N SER A 160 -0.96 1.30 29.73
CA SER A 160 -0.13 1.52 30.90
C SER A 160 1.31 1.86 30.55
N ASP A 161 1.87 1.19 29.54
CA ASP A 161 3.24 1.44 29.07
C ASP A 161 3.33 2.76 28.28
N LEU A 162 2.30 3.09 27.49
CA LEU A 162 2.18 4.40 26.89
C LEU A 162 2.03 5.48 27.98
N LEU A 163 1.19 5.28 28.99
CA LEU A 163 1.05 6.19 30.12
C LEU A 163 2.34 6.28 30.95
N ALA A 164 3.12 5.19 31.06
CA ALA A 164 4.44 5.22 31.68
C ALA A 164 5.49 5.90 30.78
N ALA A 165 5.37 5.78 29.46
CA ALA A 165 6.18 6.52 28.49
C ALA A 165 5.85 8.01 28.47
N PHE A 166 4.67 8.43 28.93
CA PHE A 166 4.33 9.82 29.27
C PHE A 166 5.07 10.34 30.52
N GLY A 167 5.84 9.49 31.21
CA GLY A 167 6.70 9.86 32.32
C GLY A 167 7.80 10.85 31.94
N PRO A 168 9.02 10.71 32.42
CA PRO A 168 10.08 11.65 32.11
C PRO A 168 10.27 11.80 30.60
N ALA A 169 10.41 13.02 30.11
CA ALA A 169 10.62 13.35 28.68
C ALA A 169 11.78 12.58 28.01
N ASP A 170 12.65 11.97 28.82
CA ASP A 170 13.81 11.20 28.35
C ASP A 170 13.55 9.69 28.22
N TYR A 171 12.38 9.18 28.63
CA TYR A 171 12.10 7.73 28.61
C TYR A 171 12.13 7.18 27.19
N ALA A 172 11.30 7.70 26.32
CA ALA A 172 11.20 7.27 24.92
C ALA A 172 12.54 7.48 24.20
N LYS A 173 13.15 8.64 24.38
CA LYS A 173 14.40 9.03 23.72
C LYS A 173 15.58 8.14 24.05
N ASN A 174 15.65 7.62 25.26
CA ASN A 174 16.75 6.79 25.72
C ASN A 174 16.39 5.29 25.80
N TYR A 175 15.22 4.88 25.34
CA TYR A 175 14.68 3.55 25.55
C TYR A 175 15.65 2.43 25.14
N ALA A 176 16.13 2.44 23.90
CA ALA A 176 17.03 1.38 23.41
C ALA A 176 18.34 1.30 24.20
N GLY A 177 18.93 2.46 24.54
CA GLY A 177 20.16 2.53 25.31
C GLY A 177 20.00 2.10 26.78
N GLN A 178 18.85 2.36 27.39
CA GLN A 178 18.56 1.96 28.78
C GLN A 178 18.15 0.48 28.85
N ALA A 179 17.33 0.02 27.91
CA ALA A 179 16.84 -1.36 27.90
C ALA A 179 17.92 -2.36 27.46
N PHE A 180 18.72 -2.04 26.45
CA PHE A 180 19.56 -3.01 25.74
C PHE A 180 20.98 -2.51 25.45
N GLY A 181 21.50 -1.57 26.24
CA GLY A 181 22.77 -0.91 25.95
C GLY A 181 23.96 -1.85 25.85
N ASP A 182 24.10 -2.82 26.76
CA ASP A 182 25.16 -3.84 26.74
C ASP A 182 24.97 -4.84 25.59
N LEU A 183 23.75 -5.36 25.42
CA LEU A 183 23.42 -6.28 24.33
C LEU A 183 23.78 -5.68 22.97
N LEU A 184 23.33 -4.45 22.69
CA LEU A 184 23.59 -3.76 21.43
C LEU A 184 25.10 -3.50 21.23
N GLY A 185 25.84 -3.25 22.32
CA GLY A 185 27.31 -3.20 22.29
C GLY A 185 27.94 -4.52 21.88
N LYS A 186 27.44 -5.65 22.41
CA LYS A 186 27.90 -7.00 22.05
C LYS A 186 27.57 -7.36 20.61
N VAL A 187 26.37 -7.01 20.13
CA VAL A 187 25.96 -7.19 18.72
C VAL A 187 26.89 -6.42 17.78
N ALA A 188 27.18 -5.15 18.09
CA ALA A 188 28.10 -4.33 17.30
C ALA A 188 29.51 -4.93 17.25
N ALA A 189 30.03 -5.40 18.39
CA ALA A 189 31.34 -6.06 18.47
C ALA A 189 31.37 -7.37 17.66
N TYR A 190 30.33 -8.19 17.76
CA TYR A 190 30.20 -9.42 17.00
C TYR A 190 30.14 -9.15 15.48
N ALA A 191 29.29 -8.22 15.05
CA ALA A 191 29.16 -7.81 13.66
C ALA A 191 30.50 -7.34 13.09
N GLY A 192 31.20 -6.44 13.80
CA GLY A 192 32.53 -5.96 13.40
C GLY A 192 33.57 -7.08 13.29
N ALA A 193 33.54 -8.07 14.21
CA ALA A 193 34.41 -9.23 14.14
C ALA A 193 34.12 -10.15 12.93
N GLN A 194 32.89 -10.13 12.40
CA GLN A 194 32.49 -10.82 11.16
C GLN A 194 32.78 -9.97 9.89
N GLY A 195 33.31 -8.76 10.06
CA GLY A 195 33.60 -7.84 8.95
C GLY A 195 32.40 -7.05 8.45
N LEU A 196 31.30 -7.02 9.23
CA LEU A 196 30.11 -6.23 8.92
C LEU A 196 30.25 -4.80 9.44
N SER A 197 29.51 -3.90 8.83
CA SER A 197 29.34 -2.49 9.19
C SER A 197 27.90 -2.22 9.64
N GLY A 198 27.60 -0.98 10.04
CA GLY A 198 26.23 -0.59 10.34
C GLY A 198 25.27 -0.71 9.16
N GLN A 199 25.76 -0.58 7.91
CA GLN A 199 24.93 -0.73 6.71
C GLN A 199 24.37 -2.15 6.54
N ASP A 200 25.05 -3.14 7.13
CA ASP A 200 24.66 -4.55 7.11
C ASP A 200 23.72 -4.90 8.30
N VAL A 201 23.13 -3.87 8.94
CA VAL A 201 22.22 -4.06 10.08
C VAL A 201 20.85 -3.51 9.75
N LEU A 202 19.84 -4.35 9.91
CA LEU A 202 18.42 -4.01 9.85
C LEU A 202 17.84 -3.95 11.27
N VAL A 203 17.27 -2.81 11.62
CA VAL A 203 16.61 -2.58 12.91
C VAL A 203 15.13 -2.35 12.67
N SER A 204 14.28 -3.17 13.26
CA SER A 204 12.84 -3.06 13.05
C SER A 204 12.05 -3.33 14.32
N GLY A 205 10.77 -2.92 14.34
CA GLY A 205 9.88 -3.14 15.46
C GLY A 205 8.52 -2.48 15.26
N HIS A 206 7.54 -2.97 15.99
CA HIS A 206 6.15 -2.52 15.93
C HIS A 206 5.70 -2.00 17.30
N SER A 207 4.84 -0.97 17.34
CA SER A 207 4.31 -0.41 18.59
C SER A 207 5.45 0.17 19.46
N LEU A 208 5.58 -0.23 20.72
CA LEU A 208 6.73 0.12 21.55
C LEU A 208 8.06 -0.38 21.00
N GLY A 209 8.05 -1.46 20.20
CA GLY A 209 9.21 -1.84 19.42
C GLY A 209 9.59 -0.79 18.38
N GLY A 210 8.63 -0.15 17.74
CA GLY A 210 8.84 1.00 16.85
C GLY A 210 9.43 2.21 17.58
N LEU A 211 8.99 2.48 18.81
CA LEU A 211 9.62 3.50 19.68
C LEU A 211 11.10 3.14 19.96
N ALA A 212 11.41 1.88 20.24
CA ALA A 212 12.78 1.43 20.46
C ALA A 212 13.66 1.62 19.20
N VAL A 213 13.12 1.38 18.01
CA VAL A 213 13.78 1.65 16.71
C VAL A 213 14.14 3.13 16.60
N ASN A 214 13.18 4.02 16.82
CA ASN A 214 13.39 5.48 16.77
C ASN A 214 14.44 5.93 17.81
N SER A 215 14.33 5.44 19.05
CA SER A 215 15.31 5.68 20.11
C SER A 215 16.72 5.23 19.73
N MET A 216 16.85 4.02 19.14
CA MET A 216 18.15 3.49 18.72
C MET A 216 18.77 4.34 17.61
N ALA A 217 17.97 4.79 16.65
CA ALA A 217 18.43 5.67 15.58
C ALA A 217 18.95 7.01 16.10
N ASP A 218 18.24 7.64 17.04
CA ASP A 218 18.65 8.90 17.65
C ASP A 218 19.97 8.75 18.44
N LEU A 219 20.16 7.63 19.11
CA LEU A 219 21.36 7.33 19.89
C LEU A 219 22.55 6.86 19.02
N SER A 220 22.30 6.43 17.77
CA SER A 220 23.25 5.71 16.94
C SER A 220 24.56 6.43 16.65
N ASN A 221 24.56 7.76 16.61
CA ASN A 221 25.76 8.58 16.36
C ASN A 221 26.71 8.65 17.55
N THR A 222 26.17 8.59 18.78
CA THR A 222 26.90 8.89 20.02
C THR A 222 27.11 7.67 20.91
N THR A 223 26.34 6.60 20.67
CA THR A 223 26.38 5.36 21.44
C THR A 223 27.01 4.25 20.59
N TRP A 224 27.44 3.17 21.21
CA TRP A 224 28.02 1.99 20.54
C TRP A 224 29.15 2.33 19.55
N ALA A 225 29.98 3.32 19.92
CA ALA A 225 31.06 3.86 19.09
C ALA A 225 30.62 4.32 17.67
N GLY A 226 29.32 4.67 17.50
CA GLY A 226 28.77 5.08 16.21
C GLY A 226 28.56 3.95 15.21
N PHE A 227 28.64 2.69 15.64
CA PHE A 227 28.53 1.53 14.76
C PHE A 227 27.22 1.55 13.96
N TYR A 228 26.10 1.87 14.61
CA TYR A 228 24.75 1.82 14.02
C TYR A 228 24.33 3.10 13.26
N LYS A 229 25.21 4.08 13.11
CA LYS A 229 24.87 5.38 12.50
C LYS A 229 24.28 5.27 11.08
N ASP A 230 24.70 4.23 10.33
CA ASP A 230 24.32 3.99 8.94
C ASP A 230 23.38 2.76 8.80
N ALA A 231 22.88 2.19 9.91
CA ALA A 231 21.97 1.06 9.91
C ALA A 231 20.63 1.38 9.24
N ASN A 232 19.93 0.35 8.77
CA ASN A 232 18.59 0.47 8.21
C ASN A 232 17.55 0.40 9.34
N TYR A 233 16.72 1.42 9.44
CA TYR A 233 15.73 1.56 10.50
C TYR A 233 14.32 1.63 9.94
N VAL A 234 13.47 0.65 10.28
CA VAL A 234 12.06 0.58 9.87
C VAL A 234 11.18 0.40 11.11
N ALA A 235 10.31 1.36 11.36
CA ALA A 235 9.42 1.33 12.51
C ALA A 235 7.96 1.25 12.06
N TYR A 236 7.23 0.27 12.57
CA TYR A 236 5.80 0.10 12.31
C TYR A 236 4.97 0.55 13.51
N ALA A 237 3.89 1.26 13.27
CA ALA A 237 2.95 1.71 14.31
C ALA A 237 3.61 2.41 15.50
N SER A 238 4.72 3.10 15.28
CA SER A 238 5.48 3.72 16.38
C SER A 238 4.71 4.88 17.00
N PRO A 239 4.61 4.93 18.34
CA PRO A 239 4.01 6.06 19.01
C PRO A 239 4.87 7.34 18.96
N THR A 240 6.16 7.21 18.62
CA THR A 240 7.10 8.33 18.49
C THR A 240 7.83 8.26 17.16
N GLN A 241 8.37 9.37 16.69
CA GLN A 241 9.17 9.46 15.49
C GLN A 241 10.52 10.13 15.82
N SER A 242 11.60 9.64 15.21
CA SER A 242 12.88 10.35 15.21
C SER A 242 12.76 11.65 14.42
N SER A 243 13.37 12.72 14.91
CA SER A 243 13.37 14.02 14.23
C SER A 243 14.19 14.05 12.94
N GLY A 244 14.98 13.00 12.68
CA GLY A 244 15.78 12.84 11.45
C GLY A 244 15.09 11.97 10.41
N ASP A 245 15.75 11.79 9.28
CA ASP A 245 15.34 10.96 8.14
C ASP A 245 15.89 9.54 8.16
N LYS A 246 16.54 9.14 9.27
CA LYS A 246 17.17 7.82 9.40
C LYS A 246 16.17 6.67 9.51
N VAL A 247 14.99 6.94 10.09
CA VAL A 247 13.96 5.93 10.32
C VAL A 247 12.84 6.13 9.34
N LEU A 248 12.48 5.10 8.61
CA LEU A 248 11.18 5.09 7.95
C LEU A 248 10.12 4.64 8.95
N ASN A 249 9.21 5.55 9.29
CA ASN A 249 8.07 5.30 10.14
C ASN A 249 6.84 4.99 9.28
N ILE A 250 6.31 3.80 9.42
CA ILE A 250 5.16 3.32 8.65
C ILE A 250 3.96 3.16 9.59
N GLY A 251 2.83 3.74 9.23
CA GLY A 251 1.62 3.64 10.04
C GLY A 251 0.34 3.79 9.25
N TYR A 252 -0.72 3.16 9.77
CA TYR A 252 -2.06 3.47 9.30
C TYR A 252 -2.54 4.78 9.92
N GLU A 253 -3.14 5.66 9.12
CA GLU A 253 -3.70 6.92 9.63
C GLU A 253 -4.78 6.72 10.69
N ASN A 254 -5.45 5.57 10.66
CA ASN A 254 -6.48 5.19 11.64
C ASN A 254 -5.98 4.23 12.74
N ASP A 255 -4.66 4.13 12.92
CA ASP A 255 -4.05 3.43 14.05
C ASP A 255 -3.97 4.36 15.27
N PRO A 256 -4.60 4.03 16.41
CA PRO A 256 -4.67 4.93 17.56
C PRO A 256 -3.32 5.16 18.27
N VAL A 257 -2.31 4.33 18.00
CA VAL A 257 -0.99 4.40 18.65
C VAL A 257 0.01 5.17 17.79
N TYR A 258 -0.11 5.07 16.48
CA TYR A 258 0.84 5.67 15.56
C TYR A 258 0.95 7.19 15.77
N ARG A 259 2.14 7.70 15.98
CA ARG A 259 2.44 9.13 16.26
C ARG A 259 1.68 9.72 17.47
N ALA A 260 1.29 8.90 18.44
CA ALA A 260 0.49 9.38 19.58
C ALA A 260 1.29 10.16 20.62
N LEU A 261 2.63 10.08 20.62
CA LEU A 261 3.53 10.64 21.63
C LEU A 261 4.60 11.58 21.07
N ASP A 262 4.60 11.87 19.79
CA ASP A 262 5.71 12.55 19.12
C ASP A 262 5.77 14.04 19.48
N GLY A 263 6.72 14.39 20.34
CA GLY A 263 7.03 15.78 20.68
C GLY A 263 6.03 16.49 21.58
N SER A 264 4.90 15.89 21.92
CA SER A 264 3.88 16.53 22.75
C SER A 264 4.07 16.21 24.23
N SER A 265 3.87 17.20 25.06
CA SER A 265 3.47 16.94 26.44
C SER A 265 2.06 16.37 26.42
N PHE A 266 1.88 15.16 26.96
CA PHE A 266 0.57 14.53 27.06
C PHE A 266 -0.49 15.49 27.61
N ASN A 267 -1.55 15.65 26.88
CA ASN A 267 -2.80 16.25 27.36
C ASN A 267 -3.97 15.38 26.89
N LEU A 268 -5.13 15.52 27.54
CA LEU A 268 -6.31 14.71 27.19
C LEU A 268 -6.78 14.90 25.75
N SER A 269 -6.44 16.01 25.10
CA SER A 269 -6.79 16.25 23.69
C SER A 269 -5.89 15.47 22.72
N SER A 270 -4.68 15.07 23.11
CA SER A 270 -3.79 14.25 22.29
C SER A 270 -4.22 12.76 22.19
N LEU A 271 -5.18 12.32 23.01
CA LEU A 271 -5.71 10.96 22.95
C LEU A 271 -6.53 10.66 21.68
N GLY A 272 -6.88 11.65 20.89
CA GLY A 272 -7.69 11.49 19.67
C GLY A 272 -7.11 12.19 18.45
N VAL A 273 -5.86 12.66 18.52
CA VAL A 273 -5.20 13.38 17.42
C VAL A 273 -3.76 12.88 17.33
N HIS A 274 -3.32 12.47 16.15
CA HIS A 274 -1.91 12.18 15.90
C HIS A 274 -1.08 13.47 15.85
N ASP A 275 0.18 13.36 16.26
CA ASP A 275 1.17 14.40 16.00
C ASP A 275 1.47 14.49 14.49
N GLN A 276 2.05 15.62 14.08
CA GLN A 276 2.37 15.86 12.67
C GLN A 276 3.38 14.83 12.14
N PRO A 277 3.24 14.36 10.89
CA PRO A 277 4.19 13.43 10.29
C PRO A 277 5.55 14.11 10.06
N HIS A 278 6.62 13.35 10.22
CA HIS A 278 7.94 13.73 9.74
C HIS A 278 8.11 13.37 8.24
N ALA A 279 9.09 14.00 7.58
CA ALA A 279 9.36 13.74 6.16
C ALA A 279 9.70 12.26 5.85
N SER A 280 10.11 11.49 6.88
CA SER A 280 10.38 10.05 6.77
C SER A 280 9.16 9.17 7.02
N SER A 281 7.99 9.75 7.30
CA SER A 281 6.77 8.97 7.56
C SER A 281 6.09 8.53 6.26
N ALA A 282 5.58 7.30 6.24
CA ALA A 282 4.64 6.78 5.26
C ALA A 282 3.32 6.52 5.99
N ASP A 283 2.40 7.46 5.95
CA ASP A 283 1.25 7.55 6.85
C ASP A 283 -0.09 7.85 6.17
N ASN A 284 -0.10 8.16 4.88
CA ASN A 284 -1.34 8.26 4.10
C ASN A 284 -1.89 6.86 3.74
N ILE A 285 -1.78 5.91 4.66
CA ILE A 285 -2.19 4.53 4.48
C ILE A 285 -3.38 4.23 5.40
N VAL A 286 -4.50 3.81 4.82
CA VAL A 286 -5.73 3.47 5.55
C VAL A 286 -5.88 1.96 5.66
N SER A 287 -6.08 1.43 6.87
CA SER A 287 -6.65 0.10 7.08
C SER A 287 -8.18 0.21 7.06
N PHE A 288 -8.79 -0.04 5.89
CA PHE A 288 -10.23 0.12 5.70
C PHE A 288 -10.99 -1.05 6.36
N ASN A 289 -11.22 -0.93 7.66
CA ASN A 289 -11.89 -1.90 8.50
C ASN A 289 -13.33 -1.50 8.85
N ASP A 290 -14.06 -2.37 9.56
CA ASP A 290 -15.47 -2.15 9.94
C ASP A 290 -15.67 -0.87 10.74
N HIS A 291 -14.73 -0.51 11.62
CA HIS A 291 -14.85 0.72 12.40
C HIS A 291 -14.65 1.95 11.53
N TYR A 292 -13.61 1.95 10.69
CA TYR A 292 -13.35 3.05 9.76
C TYR A 292 -14.51 3.26 8.79
N ALA A 293 -15.12 2.18 8.29
CA ALA A 293 -16.27 2.23 7.39
C ALA A 293 -17.56 2.72 8.06
N SER A 294 -17.67 2.58 9.39
CA SER A 294 -18.95 2.80 10.10
C SER A 294 -19.27 4.29 10.31
N THR A 295 -20.56 4.59 10.43
CA THR A 295 -21.03 5.93 10.82
C THR A 295 -20.66 6.27 12.27
N LEU A 296 -20.34 5.28 13.09
CA LEU A 296 -19.89 5.48 14.47
C LEU A 296 -18.55 6.24 14.53
N TRP A 297 -17.75 6.20 13.46
CA TRP A 297 -16.52 7.01 13.35
C TRP A 297 -16.75 8.50 13.65
N ASN A 298 -17.87 9.04 13.20
CA ASN A 298 -18.19 10.46 13.41
C ASN A 298 -18.50 10.81 14.87
N ILE A 299 -18.87 9.81 15.68
CA ILE A 299 -19.24 9.95 17.10
C ILE A 299 -18.08 9.51 17.99
N LEU A 300 -17.39 8.45 17.58
CA LEU A 300 -16.27 7.83 18.27
C LEU A 300 -15.11 7.69 17.29
N PRO A 301 -14.39 8.80 17.00
CA PRO A 301 -13.24 8.75 16.10
C PRO A 301 -12.15 7.84 16.67
N PHE A 302 -11.11 7.57 15.89
CA PHE A 302 -10.00 6.78 16.40
C PHE A 302 -9.43 7.41 17.69
N SER A 303 -9.14 6.58 18.65
CA SER A 303 -8.56 7.00 19.91
C SER A 303 -7.96 5.78 20.60
N ILE A 304 -6.88 6.00 21.35
CA ILE A 304 -6.26 4.96 22.19
C ILE A 304 -7.24 4.38 23.22
N LEU A 305 -8.28 5.10 23.59
CA LEU A 305 -9.32 4.65 24.51
C LEU A 305 -10.47 3.92 23.82
N ASN A 306 -10.49 3.89 22.49
CA ASN A 306 -11.55 3.29 21.70
C ASN A 306 -11.14 1.90 21.20
N LEU A 307 -11.57 0.85 21.90
CA LEU A 307 -11.21 -0.54 21.59
C LEU A 307 -11.40 -0.95 20.10
N PRO A 308 -12.49 -0.61 19.41
CA PRO A 308 -12.66 -0.90 18.00
C PRO A 308 -11.56 -0.37 17.08
N THR A 309 -10.87 0.72 17.43
CA THR A 309 -9.80 1.28 16.59
C THR A 309 -8.51 0.45 16.63
N TRP A 310 -8.33 -0.35 17.68
CA TRP A 310 -7.15 -1.18 17.85
C TRP A 310 -6.98 -2.29 16.81
N ILE A 311 -8.05 -2.59 16.04
CA ILE A 311 -7.91 -3.50 14.89
C ILE A 311 -6.89 -3.00 13.87
N SER A 312 -6.74 -1.68 13.72
CA SER A 312 -5.72 -1.07 12.86
C SER A 312 -4.31 -1.18 13.44
N HIS A 313 -4.17 -1.45 14.75
CA HIS A 313 -2.87 -1.53 15.44
C HIS A 313 -2.30 -2.94 15.49
N LEU A 314 -3.05 -3.96 15.10
CA LEU A 314 -2.59 -5.35 15.24
C LEU A 314 -1.36 -5.64 14.35
N PRO A 315 -0.29 -6.26 14.88
CA PRO A 315 0.90 -6.60 14.10
C PRO A 315 0.59 -7.47 12.88
N THR A 316 -0.37 -8.41 13.00
CA THR A 316 -0.83 -9.25 11.88
C THR A 316 -1.54 -8.43 10.81
N GLY A 317 -2.32 -7.42 11.19
CA GLY A 317 -2.95 -6.48 10.25
C GLY A 317 -1.91 -5.64 9.50
N TYR A 318 -0.85 -5.23 10.18
CA TYR A 318 0.30 -4.59 9.54
C TYR A 318 1.02 -5.54 8.57
N GLY A 319 1.30 -6.77 9.01
CA GLY A 319 1.96 -7.78 8.16
C GLY A 319 1.19 -8.05 6.86
N ASP A 320 -0.11 -8.28 6.96
CA ASP A 320 -0.97 -8.52 5.81
C ASP A 320 -1.07 -7.28 4.90
N GLY A 321 -1.39 -6.12 5.45
CA GLY A 321 -1.56 -4.90 4.67
C GLY A 321 -0.29 -4.45 3.97
N MET A 322 0.85 -4.47 4.68
CA MET A 322 2.14 -4.09 4.08
C MET A 322 2.57 -5.07 3.00
N SER A 323 2.34 -6.37 3.18
CA SER A 323 2.61 -7.38 2.14
C SER A 323 1.77 -7.10 0.89
N ARG A 324 0.48 -6.81 1.05
CA ARG A 324 -0.40 -6.47 -0.09
C ARG A 324 0.06 -5.21 -0.83
N ILE A 325 0.53 -4.19 -0.11
CA ILE A 325 1.09 -2.98 -0.72
C ILE A 325 2.35 -3.32 -1.53
N LEU A 326 3.28 -4.09 -0.96
CA LEU A 326 4.52 -4.50 -1.65
C LEU A 326 4.26 -5.37 -2.88
N GLU A 327 3.22 -6.20 -2.85
CA GLU A 327 2.82 -7.09 -3.93
C GLU A 327 1.93 -6.42 -4.98
N SER A 328 1.40 -5.22 -4.69
CA SER A 328 0.50 -4.50 -5.59
C SER A 328 1.13 -4.28 -6.96
N LYS A 329 0.32 -4.44 -8.00
CA LYS A 329 0.70 -4.12 -9.37
C LYS A 329 0.95 -2.63 -9.59
N PHE A 330 0.47 -1.81 -8.67
CA PHE A 330 0.63 -0.36 -8.69
C PHE A 330 1.74 0.17 -7.78
N TYR A 331 2.50 -0.72 -7.11
CA TYR A 331 3.52 -0.28 -6.14
C TYR A 331 4.48 0.77 -6.72
N ASP A 332 4.95 0.55 -7.94
CA ASP A 332 5.94 1.43 -8.59
C ASP A 332 5.36 2.80 -9.00
N LEU A 333 4.03 2.92 -8.99
CA LEU A 333 3.32 4.18 -9.23
C LEU A 333 3.07 4.98 -7.95
N THR A 334 3.23 4.35 -6.78
CA THR A 334 3.04 5.02 -5.49
C THR A 334 4.22 5.93 -5.16
N SER A 335 3.96 6.93 -4.36
CA SER A 335 4.96 7.79 -3.72
C SER A 335 4.70 7.84 -2.21
N ARG A 336 5.57 8.49 -1.47
CA ARG A 336 5.39 8.68 -0.02
C ARG A 336 4.09 9.41 0.33
N ASP A 337 3.66 10.32 -0.55
CA ASP A 337 2.47 11.14 -0.35
C ASP A 337 1.20 10.51 -0.94
N SER A 338 1.31 9.32 -1.56
CA SER A 338 0.16 8.62 -2.14
C SER A 338 -0.83 8.18 -1.07
N THR A 339 -2.12 8.37 -1.34
CA THR A 339 -3.18 7.79 -0.51
C THR A 339 -3.36 6.32 -0.86
N ILE A 340 -3.12 5.44 0.11
CA ILE A 340 -3.25 3.99 -0.06
C ILE A 340 -4.31 3.43 0.88
N ILE A 341 -5.31 2.75 0.33
CA ILE A 341 -6.39 2.15 1.09
C ILE A 341 -6.30 0.63 0.96
N VAL A 342 -6.08 -0.05 2.07
CA VAL A 342 -6.03 -1.51 2.13
C VAL A 342 -7.35 -2.04 2.68
N ALA A 343 -8.06 -2.86 1.89
CA ALA A 343 -9.31 -3.47 2.31
C ALA A 343 -9.07 -4.44 3.48
N ASN A 344 -9.67 -4.16 4.63
CA ASN A 344 -9.56 -4.95 5.86
C ASN A 344 -10.93 -5.11 6.54
N LEU A 345 -11.97 -5.24 5.73
CA LEU A 345 -13.33 -5.50 6.22
C LEU A 345 -13.47 -6.96 6.67
N SER A 346 -14.26 -7.17 7.72
CA SER A 346 -14.72 -8.50 8.09
C SER A 346 -15.62 -9.12 7.00
N ASP A 347 -15.75 -10.45 6.98
CA ASP A 347 -16.58 -11.15 6.00
C ASP A 347 -18.05 -10.66 5.99
N PRO A 348 -18.71 -10.41 7.16
CA PRO A 348 -20.04 -9.85 7.17
C PRO A 348 -20.14 -8.43 6.60
N ALA A 349 -19.14 -7.59 6.82
CA ALA A 349 -19.13 -6.21 6.36
C ALA A 349 -18.77 -6.11 4.86
N ARG A 350 -17.85 -6.95 4.39
CA ARG A 350 -17.35 -6.98 3.03
C ARG A 350 -18.45 -7.13 1.98
N ALA A 351 -19.45 -7.93 2.26
CA ALA A 351 -20.55 -8.19 1.33
C ALA A 351 -21.41 -6.96 1.00
N ASN A 352 -21.36 -5.90 1.83
CA ASN A 352 -22.27 -4.77 1.73
C ASN A 352 -21.61 -3.40 1.87
N THR A 353 -20.29 -3.36 2.04
CA THR A 353 -19.56 -2.12 2.32
C THR A 353 -18.54 -1.85 1.21
N TRP A 354 -18.63 -0.68 0.60
CA TRP A 354 -17.69 -0.24 -0.42
C TRP A 354 -16.40 0.26 0.21
N VAL A 355 -15.30 -0.32 -0.19
CA VAL A 355 -13.95 0.17 0.11
C VAL A 355 -13.70 1.37 -0.78
N GLN A 356 -13.53 2.53 -0.18
CA GLN A 356 -13.40 3.81 -0.88
C GLN A 356 -12.65 4.82 0.00
N ASP A 357 -12.17 5.88 -0.59
CA ASP A 357 -11.66 7.00 0.19
C ASP A 357 -12.79 7.73 0.90
N LEU A 358 -12.84 7.61 2.22
CA LEU A 358 -13.77 8.36 3.06
C LEU A 358 -13.19 9.68 3.56
N ASN A 359 -11.91 9.90 3.32
CA ASN A 359 -11.15 11.11 3.70
C ASN A 359 -11.46 11.57 5.14
N ARG A 360 -11.27 10.66 6.09
CA ARG A 360 -11.61 10.85 7.51
C ARG A 360 -10.45 11.37 8.35
N ASN A 361 -9.30 11.56 7.74
CA ASN A 361 -8.14 12.12 8.41
C ASN A 361 -8.29 13.62 8.65
N ALA A 362 -7.48 14.16 9.58
CA ALA A 362 -7.37 15.61 9.81
C ALA A 362 -6.71 16.33 8.62
N GLU A 363 -5.86 15.64 7.86
CA GLU A 363 -5.26 16.12 6.62
C GLU A 363 -6.03 15.55 5.43
N ALA A 364 -6.48 16.42 4.53
CA ALA A 364 -7.24 15.98 3.37
C ALA A 364 -6.36 15.17 2.42
N HIS A 365 -6.86 14.00 2.01
CA HIS A 365 -6.25 13.23 0.94
C HIS A 365 -6.26 14.04 -0.37
N GLN A 366 -5.16 14.03 -1.05
CA GLN A 366 -4.98 14.75 -2.31
C GLN A 366 -4.35 13.82 -3.34
N GLY A 367 -4.70 14.02 -4.62
CA GLY A 367 -4.14 13.23 -5.71
C GLY A 367 -4.85 11.90 -5.96
N SER A 368 -4.13 10.99 -6.59
CA SER A 368 -4.61 9.65 -6.93
C SER A 368 -4.75 8.77 -5.69
N THR A 369 -5.79 7.94 -5.68
CA THR A 369 -6.03 6.97 -4.62
C THR A 369 -5.72 5.56 -5.13
N PHE A 370 -4.94 4.82 -4.34
CA PHE A 370 -4.62 3.41 -4.57
C PHE A 370 -5.46 2.56 -3.61
N ILE A 371 -6.40 1.77 -4.15
CA ILE A 371 -7.22 0.87 -3.34
C ILE A 371 -6.82 -0.56 -3.63
N ILE A 372 -6.38 -1.28 -2.60
CA ILE A 372 -5.91 -2.65 -2.68
C ILE A 372 -6.89 -3.55 -1.95
N GLY A 373 -7.54 -4.42 -2.70
CA GLY A 373 -8.47 -5.44 -2.21
C GLY A 373 -7.80 -6.51 -1.35
N SER A 374 -8.61 -7.42 -0.88
CA SER A 374 -8.19 -8.64 -0.18
C SER A 374 -8.16 -9.85 -1.14
N ASP A 375 -7.97 -11.05 -0.60
CA ASP A 375 -8.16 -12.28 -1.39
C ASP A 375 -9.63 -12.79 -1.34
N GLY A 376 -10.56 -12.00 -0.82
CA GLY A 376 -12.00 -12.28 -0.79
C GLY A 376 -12.77 -11.38 -1.74
N ASN A 377 -14.09 -11.58 -1.84
CA ASN A 377 -14.94 -10.78 -2.72
C ASN A 377 -15.13 -9.37 -2.16
N ASP A 378 -14.55 -8.38 -2.77
CA ASP A 378 -14.57 -7.00 -2.32
C ASP A 378 -15.51 -6.11 -3.18
N LEU A 379 -16.05 -5.07 -2.56
CA LEU A 379 -16.71 -3.97 -3.24
C LEU A 379 -15.75 -2.78 -3.21
N ILE A 380 -15.21 -2.37 -4.36
CA ILE A 380 -14.16 -1.35 -4.48
C ILE A 380 -14.70 -0.18 -5.29
N GLN A 381 -14.59 1.04 -4.75
CA GLN A 381 -15.09 2.23 -5.42
C GLN A 381 -14.03 3.33 -5.43
N GLY A 382 -13.68 3.81 -6.61
CA GLY A 382 -12.88 5.00 -6.82
C GLY A 382 -13.62 6.30 -6.48
N GLY A 383 -12.88 7.38 -6.40
CA GLY A 383 -13.37 8.73 -6.19
C GLY A 383 -13.78 9.43 -7.49
N ARG A 384 -13.55 10.75 -7.55
CA ARG A 384 -13.70 11.55 -8.75
C ARG A 384 -12.36 11.87 -9.43
N GLY A 385 -11.28 11.46 -8.79
CA GLY A 385 -9.92 11.67 -9.25
C GLY A 385 -9.46 10.57 -10.19
N ASN A 386 -8.15 10.47 -10.34
CA ASN A 386 -7.51 9.38 -11.06
C ASN A 386 -7.17 8.30 -10.04
N ASP A 387 -7.81 7.13 -10.14
CA ASP A 387 -7.71 6.09 -9.12
C ASP A 387 -7.11 4.79 -9.68
N TYR A 388 -6.41 4.07 -8.82
CA TYR A 388 -5.82 2.77 -9.09
C TYR A 388 -6.47 1.71 -8.19
N LEU A 389 -7.29 0.84 -8.78
CA LEU A 389 -8.12 -0.10 -8.05
C LEU A 389 -7.67 -1.54 -8.36
N GLU A 390 -7.27 -2.29 -7.35
CA GLU A 390 -6.80 -3.67 -7.47
C GLU A 390 -7.64 -4.62 -6.62
N GLY A 391 -8.30 -5.63 -7.25
CA GLY A 391 -9.12 -6.63 -6.56
C GLY A 391 -8.30 -7.76 -5.96
N ARG A 392 -7.18 -8.16 -6.57
CA ARG A 392 -6.31 -9.29 -6.22
C ARG A 392 -6.94 -10.65 -6.52
N ALA A 393 -7.69 -11.21 -5.61
CA ALA A 393 -8.39 -12.47 -5.78
C ALA A 393 -9.80 -12.38 -5.20
N GLY A 394 -10.72 -13.20 -5.72
CA GLY A 394 -12.12 -13.13 -5.36
C GLY A 394 -12.98 -12.75 -6.56
N ASN A 395 -14.28 -12.62 -6.32
CA ASN A 395 -15.22 -12.09 -7.31
C ASN A 395 -15.56 -10.67 -6.89
N ASP A 396 -14.79 -9.72 -7.40
CA ASP A 396 -14.82 -8.34 -6.95
C ASP A 396 -15.81 -7.50 -7.77
N THR A 397 -16.34 -6.46 -7.18
CA THR A 397 -17.17 -5.49 -7.88
C THR A 397 -16.57 -4.11 -7.75
N PHE A 398 -16.39 -3.46 -8.90
CA PHE A 398 -15.75 -2.15 -9.01
C PHE A 398 -16.76 -1.09 -9.41
N ARG A 399 -16.54 0.13 -8.92
CA ARG A 399 -17.07 1.39 -9.45
C ARG A 399 -15.91 2.32 -9.69
N ASP A 400 -15.86 2.91 -10.85
CA ASP A 400 -14.75 3.78 -11.25
C ASP A 400 -14.80 5.18 -10.62
N GLY A 401 -16.00 5.69 -10.29
CA GLY A 401 -16.17 7.00 -9.67
C GLY A 401 -16.08 8.19 -10.62
N GLY A 402 -15.47 8.01 -11.78
CA GLY A 402 -15.19 9.04 -12.79
C GLY A 402 -13.71 9.44 -12.80
N GLY A 403 -13.26 10.22 -13.78
CA GLY A 403 -11.85 10.55 -13.97
C GLY A 403 -11.11 9.56 -14.88
N TYR A 404 -9.80 9.39 -14.66
CA TYR A 404 -8.96 8.47 -15.43
C TYR A 404 -8.44 7.37 -14.52
N ASN A 405 -9.01 6.18 -14.65
CA ASN A 405 -8.82 5.12 -13.65
C ASN A 405 -8.21 3.86 -14.27
N ILE A 406 -7.42 3.12 -13.48
CA ILE A 406 -6.97 1.78 -13.84
C ILE A 406 -7.56 0.77 -12.84
N LEU A 407 -8.30 -0.20 -13.36
CA LEU A 407 -8.96 -1.23 -12.59
C LEU A 407 -8.41 -2.60 -12.96
N LEU A 408 -7.81 -3.29 -12.01
CA LEU A 408 -7.30 -4.66 -12.17
C LEU A 408 -8.16 -5.60 -11.34
N GLY A 409 -8.98 -6.41 -12.01
CA GLY A 409 -9.83 -7.39 -11.34
C GLY A 409 -9.04 -8.48 -10.64
N GLY A 410 -7.99 -8.98 -11.30
CA GLY A 410 -7.19 -10.08 -10.80
C GLY A 410 -7.88 -11.44 -10.97
N LYS A 411 -7.69 -12.34 -9.99
CA LYS A 411 -8.24 -13.70 -10.10
C LYS A 411 -9.71 -13.73 -9.70
N GLY A 412 -10.55 -14.41 -10.50
CA GLY A 412 -11.96 -14.60 -10.22
C GLY A 412 -12.88 -14.06 -11.30
N PHE A 413 -14.17 -13.93 -10.98
CA PHE A 413 -15.16 -13.35 -11.88
C PHE A 413 -15.49 -11.92 -11.41
N ASN A 414 -14.82 -10.93 -11.98
CA ASN A 414 -14.93 -9.55 -11.56
C ASN A 414 -15.97 -8.79 -12.38
N THR A 415 -16.58 -7.79 -11.75
CA THR A 415 -17.68 -7.02 -12.31
C THR A 415 -17.40 -5.52 -12.22
N LEU A 416 -17.61 -4.78 -13.30
CA LEU A 416 -17.65 -3.32 -13.29
C LEU A 416 -19.10 -2.84 -13.23
N ASP A 417 -19.48 -2.12 -12.18
CA ASP A 417 -20.79 -1.49 -12.01
C ASP A 417 -20.74 -0.02 -12.45
N LEU A 418 -21.23 0.27 -13.63
CA LEU A 418 -21.20 1.59 -14.25
C LEU A 418 -22.06 2.64 -13.55
N GLN A 419 -23.01 2.23 -12.74
CA GLN A 419 -24.01 3.10 -12.09
C GLN A 419 -24.85 3.94 -13.07
N GLN A 420 -24.70 3.76 -14.36
CA GLN A 420 -25.41 4.46 -15.43
C GLN A 420 -25.78 3.53 -16.59
N SER A 421 -26.56 4.05 -17.55
CA SER A 421 -26.92 3.29 -18.75
C SER A 421 -25.72 3.08 -19.66
N LEU A 422 -25.65 1.90 -20.25
CA LEU A 422 -24.62 1.57 -21.26
C LEU A 422 -24.66 2.52 -22.47
N LYS A 423 -25.78 3.21 -22.70
CA LYS A 423 -25.91 4.22 -23.78
C LYS A 423 -25.14 5.52 -23.49
N ASN A 424 -24.77 5.75 -22.26
CA ASN A 424 -24.06 6.98 -21.84
C ASN A 424 -22.56 6.79 -21.80
N VAL A 425 -22.07 5.61 -22.11
CA VAL A 425 -20.65 5.27 -22.13
C VAL A 425 -20.28 4.65 -23.47
N GLU A 426 -19.03 4.77 -23.81
CA GLU A 426 -18.42 4.07 -24.93
C GLU A 426 -17.47 3.02 -24.37
N VAL A 427 -17.64 1.78 -24.82
CA VAL A 427 -16.78 0.67 -24.39
C VAL A 427 -15.98 0.18 -25.58
N ALA A 428 -14.67 0.32 -25.52
CA ALA A 428 -13.73 -0.18 -26.51
C ALA A 428 -12.95 -1.38 -25.93
N ASN A 429 -12.43 -2.21 -26.81
CA ASN A 429 -11.60 -3.36 -26.47
C ASN A 429 -10.38 -3.39 -27.37
N ASP A 430 -9.17 -3.47 -26.77
CA ASP A 430 -7.92 -3.49 -27.54
C ASP A 430 -7.65 -4.85 -28.26
N GLY A 431 -8.34 -5.91 -27.85
CA GLY A 431 -8.10 -7.26 -28.33
C GLY A 431 -7.01 -8.02 -27.56
N ALA A 432 -6.31 -7.35 -26.65
CA ALA A 432 -5.27 -7.93 -25.78
C ALA A 432 -5.74 -8.15 -24.33
N GLY A 433 -7.02 -7.89 -24.05
CA GLY A 433 -7.64 -8.15 -22.75
C GLY A 433 -7.95 -6.89 -21.93
N THR A 434 -7.67 -5.69 -22.47
CA THR A 434 -8.04 -4.44 -21.83
C THR A 434 -9.35 -3.90 -22.39
N LEU A 435 -10.27 -3.50 -21.52
CA LEU A 435 -11.43 -2.71 -21.87
C LEU A 435 -11.19 -1.25 -21.47
N TYR A 436 -11.60 -0.35 -22.33
CA TYR A 436 -11.60 1.07 -22.11
C TYR A 436 -13.02 1.57 -22.06
N ILE A 437 -13.40 2.19 -20.97
CA ILE A 437 -14.73 2.75 -20.77
C ILE A 437 -14.61 4.27 -20.74
N ARG A 438 -15.13 4.95 -21.76
CA ARG A 438 -15.18 6.39 -21.83
C ARG A 438 -16.57 6.85 -21.42
N ASP A 439 -16.66 7.69 -20.40
CA ASP A 439 -17.91 8.26 -19.93
C ASP A 439 -18.36 9.49 -20.75
N GLY A 440 -19.55 9.99 -20.48
CA GLY A 440 -20.09 11.17 -21.15
C GLY A 440 -19.41 12.51 -20.77
N GLN A 441 -18.52 12.51 -19.77
CA GLN A 441 -17.73 13.66 -19.34
C GLN A 441 -16.33 13.64 -19.97
N GLY A 442 -15.95 12.52 -20.58
CA GLY A 442 -14.67 12.30 -21.22
C GLY A 442 -13.62 11.63 -20.35
N GLY A 443 -13.97 11.19 -19.14
CA GLY A 443 -13.16 10.31 -18.32
C GLY A 443 -12.98 8.95 -18.97
N ILE A 444 -11.85 8.31 -18.74
CA ILE A 444 -11.54 6.97 -19.30
C ILE A 444 -11.10 6.04 -18.16
N SER A 445 -11.76 4.89 -18.06
CA SER A 445 -11.34 3.82 -17.17
C SER A 445 -10.77 2.66 -17.99
N MET A 446 -9.51 2.29 -17.73
CA MET A 446 -8.87 1.09 -18.26
C MET A 446 -9.15 -0.07 -17.31
N THR A 447 -9.68 -1.17 -17.81
CA THR A 447 -9.99 -2.32 -16.96
C THR A 447 -9.45 -3.62 -17.54
N ARG A 448 -8.91 -4.47 -16.66
CA ARG A 448 -8.46 -5.83 -16.99
C ARG A 448 -9.14 -6.84 -16.07
N ASP A 449 -9.26 -8.07 -16.55
CA ASP A 449 -9.81 -9.20 -15.79
C ASP A 449 -11.28 -9.02 -15.37
N MET A 450 -12.07 -8.32 -16.20
CA MET A 450 -13.51 -8.14 -15.97
C MET A 450 -14.31 -9.19 -16.74
N GLY A 451 -15.11 -10.00 -16.00
CA GLY A 451 -16.04 -10.97 -16.55
C GLY A 451 -17.40 -10.38 -16.92
N ALA A 452 -17.80 -9.29 -16.26
CA ALA A 452 -19.07 -8.65 -16.49
C ALA A 452 -19.04 -7.13 -16.32
N ILE A 453 -19.98 -6.46 -16.98
CA ILE A 453 -20.33 -5.05 -16.77
C ILE A 453 -21.79 -4.97 -16.35
N VAL A 454 -22.11 -4.23 -15.31
CA VAL A 454 -23.49 -3.94 -14.87
C VAL A 454 -23.86 -2.51 -15.26
N SER A 455 -24.98 -2.34 -15.95
CA SER A 455 -25.53 -1.04 -16.30
C SER A 455 -26.87 -0.80 -15.65
N LYS A 456 -27.25 0.47 -15.47
CA LYS A 456 -28.59 0.89 -15.01
C LYS A 456 -29.41 1.41 -16.17
N GLU A 457 -30.32 0.56 -16.68
CA GLU A 457 -31.16 0.90 -17.82
C GLU A 457 -32.51 1.47 -17.36
N SER A 458 -32.97 2.52 -18.05
CA SER A 458 -34.29 3.11 -17.76
C SER A 458 -35.41 2.12 -18.04
N TYR A 459 -36.31 1.97 -17.08
CA TYR A 459 -37.49 1.14 -17.18
C TYR A 459 -38.74 1.95 -16.75
N LEU A 460 -39.78 1.98 -17.58
CA LEU A 460 -41.02 2.69 -17.32
C LEU A 460 -40.88 4.14 -16.80
N LEU A 461 -40.11 4.97 -17.47
CA LEU A 461 -39.94 6.44 -17.26
C LEU A 461 -39.45 6.88 -15.86
N LEU A 462 -39.74 6.10 -14.80
CA LEU A 462 -39.44 6.45 -13.40
C LEU A 462 -38.57 5.43 -12.66
N PHE A 463 -38.31 4.29 -13.28
CA PHE A 463 -37.56 3.20 -12.65
C PHE A 463 -36.32 2.85 -13.47
N SER A 464 -35.26 2.44 -12.80
CA SER A 464 -34.09 1.84 -13.42
C SER A 464 -34.03 0.35 -13.12
N LYS A 465 -33.52 -0.42 -14.06
CA LYS A 465 -33.24 -1.86 -13.92
C LYS A 465 -31.75 -2.08 -14.13
N GLU A 466 -31.13 -2.84 -13.27
CA GLU A 466 -29.77 -3.33 -13.48
C GLU A 466 -29.79 -4.45 -14.54
N VAL A 467 -28.86 -4.33 -15.47
CA VAL A 467 -28.63 -5.31 -16.52
C VAL A 467 -27.17 -5.74 -16.49
N THR A 468 -26.97 -7.03 -16.32
CA THR A 468 -25.63 -7.63 -16.36
C THR A 468 -25.29 -8.03 -17.77
N HIS A 469 -24.14 -7.58 -18.25
CA HIS A 469 -23.57 -7.88 -19.54
C HIS A 469 -22.29 -8.70 -19.36
N SER A 470 -22.24 -9.90 -19.88
CA SER A 470 -21.00 -10.68 -19.93
C SER A 470 -20.04 -10.07 -20.94
N VAL A 471 -18.79 -9.93 -20.55
CA VAL A 471 -17.71 -9.49 -21.45
C VAL A 471 -17.35 -10.64 -22.38
N THR A 472 -17.34 -10.39 -23.68
CA THR A 472 -16.98 -11.38 -24.71
C THR A 472 -16.04 -10.74 -25.74
N ASP A 473 -15.39 -11.53 -26.58
CA ASP A 473 -14.52 -11.02 -27.65
C ASP A 473 -15.25 -10.11 -28.66
N LYS A 474 -16.59 -10.24 -28.77
CA LYS A 474 -17.40 -9.53 -29.78
C LYS A 474 -18.16 -8.32 -29.23
N GLY A 475 -18.20 -8.18 -27.92
CA GLY A 475 -18.99 -7.14 -27.26
C GLY A 475 -19.56 -7.60 -25.93
N LEU A 476 -20.51 -6.85 -25.43
CA LEU A 476 -21.18 -7.03 -24.15
C LEU A 476 -22.50 -7.78 -24.37
N LEU A 477 -22.66 -8.97 -23.78
CA LEU A 477 -23.78 -9.87 -24.00
C LEU A 477 -24.74 -9.87 -22.80
N ALA A 478 -25.97 -9.41 -23.00
CA ALA A 478 -27.07 -9.52 -22.03
C ALA A 478 -28.15 -10.48 -22.53
N GLY A 479 -28.17 -11.70 -22.02
CA GLY A 479 -29.05 -12.75 -22.50
C GLY A 479 -28.76 -13.13 -23.94
N LYS A 480 -29.52 -12.62 -24.92
CA LYS A 480 -29.29 -12.81 -26.36
C LYS A 480 -28.89 -11.53 -27.08
N ASP A 481 -28.92 -10.43 -26.37
CA ASP A 481 -28.68 -9.09 -26.95
C ASP A 481 -27.19 -8.76 -26.82
N LEU A 482 -26.53 -8.65 -27.98
CA LEU A 482 -25.12 -8.26 -28.08
C LEU A 482 -24.99 -6.78 -28.38
N THR A 483 -24.35 -6.05 -27.49
CA THR A 483 -23.90 -4.69 -27.73
C THR A 483 -22.45 -4.73 -28.20
N ALA A 484 -22.19 -4.36 -29.43
CA ALA A 484 -20.85 -4.33 -29.99
C ALA A 484 -19.97 -3.28 -29.27
N TYR A 485 -18.68 -3.55 -29.21
CA TYR A 485 -17.70 -2.54 -28.79
C TYR A 485 -17.68 -1.35 -29.75
N ALA A 486 -17.15 -0.22 -29.28
CA ALA A 486 -16.87 0.95 -30.09
C ALA A 486 -16.00 0.59 -31.30
N ALA A 487 -16.17 1.36 -32.36
CA ALA A 487 -15.39 1.16 -33.57
C ALA A 487 -13.90 1.33 -33.28
N SER A 488 -13.12 0.31 -33.56
CA SER A 488 -11.68 0.32 -33.30
C SER A 488 -10.87 -0.32 -34.43
N LEU A 489 -9.64 0.16 -34.60
CA LEU A 489 -8.59 -0.46 -35.39
C LEU A 489 -7.56 -1.01 -34.42
N LYS A 490 -7.04 -2.20 -34.69
CA LYS A 490 -6.12 -2.92 -33.81
C LYS A 490 -4.92 -3.41 -34.61
N GLY A 491 -3.75 -3.16 -34.06
CA GLY A 491 -2.50 -3.74 -34.51
C GLY A 491 -2.24 -5.12 -33.90
N ASP A 492 -0.99 -5.49 -33.90
CA ASP A 492 -0.43 -6.69 -33.28
C ASP A 492 0.94 -6.35 -32.63
N ALA A 493 1.75 -7.33 -32.31
CA ALA A 493 3.05 -7.09 -31.69
C ALA A 493 4.16 -6.59 -32.67
N GLY A 494 3.83 -6.26 -33.90
CA GLY A 494 4.77 -5.77 -34.91
C GLY A 494 4.44 -4.35 -35.34
N ALA A 495 5.31 -3.71 -36.10
CA ALA A 495 5.08 -2.37 -36.60
C ALA A 495 3.88 -2.31 -37.56
N ASN A 496 2.86 -1.59 -37.16
CA ASN A 496 1.58 -1.50 -37.89
C ASN A 496 1.36 -0.10 -38.48
N LEU A 497 0.49 -0.02 -39.48
CA LEU A 497 -0.07 1.23 -40.00
C LEU A 497 -1.59 1.21 -39.83
N LEU A 498 -2.11 1.98 -38.89
CA LEU A 498 -3.53 2.08 -38.62
C LEU A 498 -4.02 3.47 -39.06
N LYS A 499 -5.09 3.51 -39.84
CA LYS A 499 -5.66 4.77 -40.32
C LYS A 499 -7.16 4.81 -40.07
N ALA A 500 -7.60 5.77 -39.25
CA ALA A 500 -9.00 6.03 -38.98
C ALA A 500 -9.77 6.60 -40.19
N GLY A 501 -11.06 6.41 -40.16
CA GLY A 501 -12.00 7.03 -41.09
C GLY A 501 -12.40 8.46 -40.70
N ASP A 502 -13.52 8.93 -41.27
CA ASP A 502 -14.03 10.30 -40.99
C ASP A 502 -14.89 10.40 -39.70
N SER A 503 -15.25 9.28 -39.08
CA SER A 503 -15.95 9.22 -37.78
C SER A 503 -14.98 8.81 -36.69
N GLY A 504 -15.21 9.24 -35.43
CA GLY A 504 -14.35 8.92 -34.30
C GLY A 504 -14.17 7.43 -34.08
N GLN A 505 -12.94 7.01 -33.87
CA GLN A 505 -12.53 5.61 -33.69
C GLN A 505 -11.46 5.49 -32.59
N TRP A 506 -11.32 4.28 -32.08
CA TRP A 506 -10.19 3.89 -31.24
C TRP A 506 -9.12 3.22 -32.10
N LEU A 507 -7.86 3.64 -31.95
CA LEU A 507 -6.72 3.03 -32.61
C LEU A 507 -5.80 2.47 -31.54
N PHE A 508 -5.54 1.16 -31.56
CA PHE A 508 -4.68 0.44 -30.65
C PHE A 508 -3.50 -0.14 -31.43
N GLY A 509 -2.29 0.43 -31.26
CA GLY A 509 -1.07 -0.11 -31.86
C GLY A 509 -0.66 -1.44 -31.24
N LEU A 510 -0.74 -1.54 -29.92
CA LEU A 510 -0.27 -2.63 -29.05
C LEU A 510 1.26 -2.59 -28.86
N ASP A 511 1.98 -3.68 -29.17
CA ASP A 511 3.46 -3.66 -29.10
C ASP A 511 4.02 -3.31 -30.49
N GLY A 512 5.21 -2.73 -30.53
CA GLY A 512 5.90 -2.45 -31.79
C GLY A 512 6.08 -0.94 -32.02
N ASN A 513 6.66 -0.58 -33.16
CA ASN A 513 6.80 0.82 -33.53
C ASN A 513 5.73 1.17 -34.57
N ASP A 514 4.63 1.69 -34.11
CA ASP A 514 3.42 1.83 -34.89
C ASP A 514 3.25 3.22 -35.51
N HIS A 515 2.46 3.29 -36.55
CA HIS A 515 2.03 4.54 -37.14
C HIS A 515 0.50 4.60 -37.14
N LEU A 516 -0.05 5.41 -36.22
CA LEU A 516 -1.47 5.63 -36.05
C LEU A 516 -1.87 6.97 -36.66
N ILE A 517 -2.81 6.96 -37.58
CA ILE A 517 -3.30 8.16 -38.25
C ILE A 517 -4.77 8.34 -37.90
N GLY A 518 -5.09 9.41 -37.16
CA GLY A 518 -6.45 9.85 -36.89
C GLY A 518 -7.15 10.34 -38.18
N GLY A 519 -8.47 10.27 -38.19
CA GLY A 519 -9.30 10.70 -39.29
C GLY A 519 -9.71 12.20 -39.16
N LYS A 520 -11.00 12.47 -39.46
CA LYS A 520 -11.60 13.80 -39.22
C LYS A 520 -12.45 13.80 -37.93
N GLY A 521 -12.72 12.62 -37.36
CA GLY A 521 -13.52 12.45 -36.16
C GLY A 521 -12.73 12.75 -34.89
N ASN A 522 -13.39 12.54 -33.75
CA ASN A 522 -12.72 12.58 -32.46
C ASN A 522 -12.17 11.19 -32.15
N ASP A 523 -10.90 10.97 -32.38
CA ASP A 523 -10.26 9.69 -32.30
C ASP A 523 -9.54 9.52 -30.93
N VAL A 524 -9.39 8.27 -30.48
CA VAL A 524 -8.51 7.92 -29.37
C VAL A 524 -7.37 7.09 -29.92
N LEU A 525 -6.15 7.59 -29.78
CA LEU A 525 -4.94 6.96 -30.25
C LEU A 525 -4.16 6.41 -29.05
N VAL A 526 -3.94 5.12 -29.03
CA VAL A 526 -3.17 4.38 -28.03
C VAL A 526 -2.04 3.68 -28.79
N GLY A 527 -0.83 4.24 -28.73
CA GLY A 527 0.35 3.63 -29.37
C GLY A 527 0.61 2.25 -28.80
N GLY A 528 0.74 2.18 -27.50
CA GLY A 528 1.11 0.99 -26.75
C GLY A 528 2.60 0.99 -26.47
N ALA A 529 3.23 -0.19 -26.41
CA ALA A 529 4.64 -0.31 -26.13
C ALA A 529 5.50 -0.17 -27.40
N GLY A 530 6.43 0.79 -27.42
CA GLY A 530 7.32 0.98 -28.55
C GLY A 530 7.63 2.46 -28.82
N ASN A 531 8.11 2.76 -30.01
CA ASN A 531 8.37 4.16 -30.39
C ASN A 531 7.41 4.52 -31.53
N ASP A 532 6.28 5.11 -31.19
CA ASP A 532 5.16 5.27 -32.08
C ASP A 532 5.11 6.64 -32.75
N LEU A 533 4.50 6.67 -33.93
CA LEU A 533 4.17 7.89 -34.62
C LEU A 533 2.64 8.07 -34.63
N LEU A 534 2.16 9.08 -33.92
CA LEU A 534 0.75 9.37 -33.77
C LEU A 534 0.40 10.66 -34.54
N GLU A 535 -0.42 10.57 -35.59
CA GLU A 535 -0.90 11.71 -36.33
C GLU A 535 -2.33 12.09 -35.93
N ALA A 536 -2.53 13.30 -35.44
CA ALA A 536 -3.82 13.75 -34.93
C ALA A 536 -4.96 13.70 -35.98
N GLY A 537 -4.70 14.10 -37.23
CA GLY A 537 -5.76 14.29 -38.21
C GLY A 537 -6.59 15.55 -37.92
N GLY A 538 -7.92 15.41 -37.90
CA GLY A 538 -8.86 16.47 -37.52
C GLY A 538 -9.64 16.07 -36.25
N GLY A 539 -10.58 16.97 -35.82
CA GLY A 539 -11.42 16.68 -34.64
C GLY A 539 -10.76 17.08 -33.32
N ARG A 540 -11.26 16.48 -32.22
CA ARG A 540 -10.70 16.59 -30.87
C ARG A 540 -10.23 15.20 -30.46
N ASN A 541 -8.94 14.98 -30.52
CA ASN A 541 -8.36 13.68 -30.33
C ASN A 541 -7.89 13.50 -28.88
N THR A 542 -7.79 12.25 -28.47
CA THR A 542 -7.18 11.87 -27.20
C THR A 542 -5.99 10.96 -27.52
N PHE A 543 -4.81 11.37 -27.10
CA PHE A 543 -3.61 10.55 -27.11
C PHE A 543 -3.46 9.95 -25.73
N LEU A 544 -3.58 8.63 -25.63
CA LEU A 544 -3.53 7.91 -24.36
C LEU A 544 -2.24 7.10 -24.29
N PHE A 545 -1.52 7.31 -23.19
CA PHE A 545 -0.27 6.65 -22.86
C PHE A 545 -0.43 5.88 -21.55
N ASP A 546 -0.05 4.63 -21.53
CA ASP A 546 -0.09 3.80 -20.34
C ASP A 546 1.17 2.96 -20.14
N GLY A 547 1.61 2.83 -18.88
CA GLY A 547 2.77 2.02 -18.52
C GLY A 547 4.06 2.45 -19.24
N ASP A 548 4.76 1.46 -19.79
CA ASP A 548 5.99 1.66 -20.56
C ASP A 548 5.68 1.82 -22.04
N PHE A 549 5.34 3.04 -22.45
CA PHE A 549 4.94 3.34 -23.82
C PHE A 549 6.12 3.68 -24.77
N GLY A 550 7.32 3.90 -24.24
CA GLY A 550 8.52 4.17 -25.04
C GLY A 550 8.71 5.62 -25.45
N GLN A 551 9.16 5.88 -26.69
CA GLN A 551 9.52 7.23 -27.15
C GLN A 551 8.67 7.63 -28.34
N ASP A 552 7.55 8.27 -28.09
CA ASP A 552 6.54 8.55 -29.08
C ASP A 552 6.64 9.95 -29.65
N ARG A 553 6.05 10.10 -30.83
CA ARG A 553 5.98 11.38 -31.53
C ARG A 553 4.56 11.68 -31.99
N ILE A 554 4.07 12.88 -31.67
CA ILE A 554 2.76 13.35 -32.11
C ILE A 554 2.94 14.40 -33.19
N LEU A 555 2.30 14.17 -34.35
CA LEU A 555 2.20 15.14 -35.45
C LEU A 555 0.81 15.76 -35.51
N GLY A 556 0.74 17.04 -35.80
CA GLY A 556 -0.52 17.75 -36.02
C GLY A 556 -1.36 17.96 -34.75
N TYR A 557 -0.75 17.87 -33.56
CA TYR A 557 -1.40 18.19 -32.30
C TYR A 557 -2.06 19.57 -32.32
N GLN A 558 -3.27 19.65 -31.83
CA GLN A 558 -4.06 20.90 -31.72
C GLN A 558 -4.38 21.17 -30.24
N SER A 559 -4.59 22.44 -29.89
CA SER A 559 -4.93 22.83 -28.51
C SER A 559 -6.27 22.27 -28.00
N THR A 560 -7.07 21.67 -28.87
CA THR A 560 -8.31 20.96 -28.52
C THR A 560 -8.12 19.48 -28.26
N ASP A 561 -6.94 18.96 -28.58
CA ASP A 561 -6.58 17.57 -28.32
C ASP A 561 -6.14 17.41 -26.86
N LYS A 562 -6.23 16.18 -26.35
CA LYS A 562 -5.85 15.82 -24.99
C LYS A 562 -4.72 14.80 -24.96
N LEU A 563 -3.83 14.97 -24.00
CA LEU A 563 -2.80 14.02 -23.63
C LEU A 563 -3.21 13.39 -22.30
N VAL A 564 -3.39 12.08 -22.30
CA VAL A 564 -3.82 11.30 -21.12
C VAL A 564 -2.70 10.33 -20.76
N PHE A 565 -2.20 10.43 -19.53
CA PHE A 565 -1.17 9.53 -19.02
C PHE A 565 -1.76 8.71 -17.87
N MET A 566 -1.79 7.40 -18.02
CA MET A 566 -2.38 6.47 -17.05
C MET A 566 -1.34 5.42 -16.64
N GLY A 567 -1.11 5.24 -15.35
CA GLY A 567 -0.14 4.24 -14.89
C GLY A 567 1.29 4.51 -15.31
N VAL A 568 1.65 5.77 -15.51
CA VAL A 568 3.00 6.20 -15.88
C VAL A 568 3.76 6.60 -14.61
N ALA A 569 4.90 5.95 -14.36
CA ALA A 569 5.68 6.20 -13.15
C ALA A 569 6.17 7.66 -13.07
N GLY A 570 6.08 8.25 -11.88
CA GLY A 570 6.43 9.65 -11.63
C GLY A 570 5.35 10.66 -12.04
N VAL A 571 4.21 10.15 -12.50
CA VAL A 571 3.03 10.94 -12.82
C VAL A 571 1.95 10.54 -11.83
N ASP A 572 1.76 11.31 -10.80
CA ASP A 572 0.73 11.10 -9.81
C ASP A 572 -0.34 12.20 -9.93
N GLY A 573 -1.64 11.89 -9.96
CA GLY A 573 -2.89 12.59 -10.24
C GLY A 573 -3.07 14.12 -10.10
N GLN A 574 -2.12 14.95 -9.66
CA GLN A 574 -2.31 16.41 -9.50
C GLN A 574 -1.33 17.29 -10.29
N TYR A 575 -0.94 16.88 -11.42
CA TYR A 575 0.32 17.21 -11.97
C TYR A 575 0.41 18.37 -12.83
N ASN A 576 1.47 18.99 -12.60
CA ASN A 576 2.06 19.89 -13.56
C ASN A 576 2.90 19.05 -14.54
N TYR A 577 2.27 18.41 -15.51
CA TYR A 577 3.00 17.72 -16.58
C TYR A 577 3.98 18.65 -17.30
N LEU A 578 3.80 19.97 -17.18
CA LEU A 578 4.73 20.96 -17.66
C LEU A 578 6.08 20.89 -16.96
N ASP A 579 6.16 20.34 -15.74
CA ASP A 579 7.42 20.10 -15.05
C ASP A 579 8.27 19.02 -15.74
N HIS A 580 7.62 18.14 -16.50
CA HIS A 580 8.25 17.12 -17.33
C HIS A 580 8.52 17.61 -18.76
N ALA A 581 8.11 18.82 -19.10
CA ALA A 581 8.17 19.36 -20.45
C ALA A 581 9.37 20.30 -20.65
N LYS A 582 10.03 20.17 -21.78
CA LYS A 582 11.10 21.09 -22.22
C LYS A 582 10.98 21.41 -23.70
N ALA A 583 11.38 22.64 -24.07
CA ALA A 583 11.48 23.03 -25.47
C ALA A 583 12.71 22.40 -26.13
N VAL A 584 12.52 21.79 -27.30
CA VAL A 584 13.59 21.22 -28.15
C VAL A 584 13.42 21.78 -29.57
N GLY A 585 14.05 22.91 -29.87
CA GLY A 585 13.86 23.63 -31.13
C GLY A 585 12.43 24.20 -31.24
N SER A 586 11.68 23.74 -32.24
CA SER A 586 10.27 24.08 -32.43
C SER A 586 9.31 23.14 -31.70
N ASP A 587 9.82 22.09 -31.09
CA ASP A 587 9.06 20.98 -30.53
C ASP A 587 9.03 21.07 -29.00
N THR A 588 8.06 20.40 -28.39
CA THR A 588 8.03 20.17 -26.96
C THR A 588 8.26 18.69 -26.69
N LEU A 589 9.20 18.39 -25.79
CA LEU A 589 9.48 17.05 -25.30
C LEU A 589 9.00 16.91 -23.86
N LEU A 590 8.15 15.91 -23.61
CA LEU A 590 7.74 15.45 -22.29
C LEU A 590 8.53 14.18 -21.97
N THR A 591 9.08 14.06 -20.74
CA THR A 591 9.93 12.92 -20.35
C THR A 591 9.47 12.34 -19.03
N PHE A 592 9.27 11.02 -18.98
CA PHE A 592 8.81 10.24 -17.81
C PHE A 592 9.71 9.00 -17.65
N GLY A 593 10.83 9.14 -16.93
CA GLY A 593 11.82 8.07 -16.86
C GLY A 593 12.41 7.77 -18.24
N ASP A 594 12.25 6.53 -18.69
CA ASP A 594 12.69 6.06 -20.02
C ASP A 594 11.67 6.37 -21.13
N ASN A 595 10.45 6.77 -20.75
CA ASN A 595 9.37 7.13 -21.66
C ASN A 595 9.41 8.60 -22.05
N SER A 596 8.97 8.91 -23.25
CA SER A 596 8.88 10.31 -23.69
C SER A 596 7.85 10.52 -24.80
N VAL A 597 7.29 11.73 -24.86
CA VAL A 597 6.42 12.18 -25.96
C VAL A 597 6.97 13.46 -26.57
N THR A 598 7.21 13.45 -27.87
CA THR A 598 7.61 14.65 -28.63
C THR A 598 6.41 15.21 -29.39
N LEU A 599 5.98 16.41 -29.04
CA LEU A 599 4.98 17.18 -29.80
C LEU A 599 5.68 17.94 -30.90
N VAL A 600 5.60 17.44 -32.13
CA VAL A 600 6.36 17.99 -33.27
C VAL A 600 5.73 19.30 -33.77
N GLY A 601 6.52 20.34 -33.83
CA GLY A 601 6.10 21.68 -34.27
C GLY A 601 5.23 22.44 -33.27
N VAL A 602 5.16 21.97 -32.02
CA VAL A 602 4.38 22.57 -30.93
C VAL A 602 5.33 23.21 -29.92
N GLY A 603 5.34 24.53 -29.84
CA GLY A 603 6.16 25.26 -28.87
C GLY A 603 5.62 25.12 -27.45
N LEU A 604 6.52 24.98 -26.47
CA LEU A 604 6.17 24.79 -25.03
C LEU A 604 5.20 25.87 -24.52
N GLY A 605 5.36 27.12 -24.95
CA GLY A 605 4.49 28.22 -24.53
C GLY A 605 3.06 28.17 -25.09
N SER A 606 2.74 27.25 -26.01
CA SER A 606 1.39 27.03 -26.53
C SER A 606 0.63 25.93 -25.81
N LEU A 607 1.28 25.21 -24.90
CA LEU A 607 0.64 24.19 -24.06
C LEU A 607 0.02 24.84 -22.82
N SER A 608 -1.17 24.41 -22.46
CA SER A 608 -1.83 24.74 -21.20
C SER A 608 -1.97 23.51 -20.33
N ALA A 609 -2.13 23.71 -19.02
CA ALA A 609 -2.40 22.60 -18.10
C ALA A 609 -3.69 21.82 -18.48
N GLU A 610 -4.64 22.45 -19.16
CA GLU A 610 -5.88 21.83 -19.63
C GLU A 610 -5.67 20.83 -20.79
N ALA A 611 -4.50 20.85 -21.44
CA ALA A 611 -4.13 19.88 -22.47
C ALA A 611 -3.89 18.49 -21.86
N PHE A 612 -3.60 18.44 -20.57
CA PHE A 612 -3.24 17.24 -19.84
C PHE A 612 -4.37 16.84 -18.89
N VAL A 613 -4.57 15.54 -18.76
CA VAL A 613 -5.59 14.98 -17.86
C VAL A 613 -5.05 13.70 -17.23
#